data_86be48fd39c136eb0bfed1f19449acf2
#
_entry.id   86be48fd39c136eb0bfed1f19449acf2
#
_cell.length_a   1.000
_cell.length_b   1.000
_cell.length_c   1.000
_cell.angle_alpha   90.00
_cell.angle_beta   90.00
_cell.angle_gamma   90.00
#
_symmetry.space_group_name_H-M   'P 1'
#
loop_
_entity.id
_entity.type
_entity.pdbx_description
1 polymer ?
#
loop_
_entity_poly.entity_id
_entity_poly.type
_entity_poly.pdbx_seq_one_letter_code
_entity_poly.pdbx_strand_id
1 'polypeptide(L)'
;YGKTNEGRLLQLAFISSEDNLKNLESIRTTHLKNSGTVSGEKNNEKVIVWLSYNVHGNESSSTEAAMKTAYDLLIKYSDWLQDTIVILDPCINPDGRDRYVNFYNQVKSAPNSTQYYTREHLEGWHNGRTNHYIFDLNRDWAWLTQIESKQRIVKYNKWLPHIHVDFHEQGINSPYYFAPAAEPYHEIISPFQKSFQDVIGKNHAKYFDKEGWFYFTKQTFDLLYPSYGDTYPTYLGAIGMTYEQAGGGVAGLGIENNENTILTLKDRIEHHYTTGISTVEIASLNKDLLNKNYQEFYSNENLKYQNYVMQGHPDILEELSSLLGKHDIKSYQLEKKTNIKGFNYQTQKNTTTTLASKSLVVPTNQPKGKM
;
A
#
# COMPACT_ATOMS: atom_id res chain seq x y z
N TYR A 1 -15.68 2.41 -5.00
CA TYR A 1 -14.98 3.61 -5.44
C TYR A 1 -14.81 3.68 -6.96
N GLY A 2 -15.12 2.63 -7.63
CA GLY A 2 -15.08 2.55 -9.08
C GLY A 2 -15.44 1.17 -9.60
N LYS A 3 -15.12 0.93 -10.85
CA LYS A 3 -15.27 -0.36 -11.53
C LYS A 3 -14.00 -0.72 -12.28
N THR A 4 -13.73 -2.02 -12.39
CA THR A 4 -12.67 -2.55 -13.24
C THR A 4 -13.04 -2.48 -14.73
N ASN A 5 -12.11 -2.86 -15.58
CA ASN A 5 -12.37 -2.96 -17.03
C ASN A 5 -13.48 -3.99 -17.36
N GLU A 6 -13.65 -5.04 -16.56
CA GLU A 6 -14.71 -6.03 -16.72
C GLU A 6 -16.01 -5.66 -15.98
N GLY A 7 -16.07 -4.46 -15.40
CA GLY A 7 -17.26 -3.90 -14.76
C GLY A 7 -17.48 -4.31 -13.30
N ARG A 8 -16.55 -5.04 -12.67
CA ARG A 8 -16.64 -5.43 -11.26
C ARG A 8 -16.41 -4.23 -10.34
N LEU A 9 -17.11 -4.22 -9.22
CA LEU A 9 -17.03 -3.12 -8.26
C LEU A 9 -15.70 -3.14 -7.49
N LEU A 10 -15.08 -1.98 -7.39
CA LEU A 10 -13.97 -1.70 -6.47
C LEU A 10 -14.57 -1.05 -5.20
N GLN A 11 -14.37 -1.69 -4.05
CA GLN A 11 -15.08 -1.34 -2.82
C GLN A 11 -14.11 -1.05 -1.67
N LEU A 12 -14.51 -0.14 -0.79
CA LEU A 12 -13.86 0.10 0.49
C LEU A 12 -14.89 -0.08 1.60
N ALA A 13 -14.51 -0.78 2.65
CA ALA A 13 -15.25 -0.82 3.90
C ALA A 13 -14.56 0.07 4.94
N PHE A 14 -15.35 0.87 5.65
CA PHE A 14 -14.91 1.67 6.78
C PHE A 14 -15.38 1.02 8.06
N ILE A 15 -14.47 0.57 8.88
CA ILE A 15 -14.73 -0.16 10.12
C ILE A 15 -14.21 0.68 11.29
N SER A 16 -15.11 1.06 12.20
CA SER A 16 -14.78 1.84 13.38
C SER A 16 -15.94 1.77 14.39
N SER A 17 -15.82 2.46 15.53
CA SER A 17 -16.94 2.63 16.44
C SER A 17 -18.09 3.42 15.79
N GLU A 18 -19.29 3.23 16.28
CA GLU A 18 -20.49 3.92 15.76
C GLU A 18 -20.33 5.44 15.78
N ASP A 19 -19.76 5.98 16.86
CA ASP A 19 -19.52 7.42 16.99
C ASP A 19 -18.48 7.95 16.00
N ASN A 20 -17.42 7.19 15.75
CA ASN A 20 -16.43 7.54 14.72
C ASN A 20 -17.06 7.53 13.34
N LEU A 21 -17.89 6.53 13.01
CA LEU A 21 -18.57 6.45 11.71
C LEU A 21 -19.57 7.60 11.50
N LYS A 22 -20.29 8.04 12.54
CA LYS A 22 -21.15 9.24 12.47
C LYS A 22 -20.35 10.52 12.19
N ASN A 23 -19.10 10.58 12.67
CA ASN A 23 -18.22 11.74 12.55
C ASN A 23 -17.12 11.56 11.50
N LEU A 24 -17.24 10.57 10.63
CA LEU A 24 -16.18 10.11 9.72
C LEU A 24 -15.58 11.22 8.86
N GLU A 25 -16.42 12.11 8.33
CA GLU A 25 -15.97 13.24 7.48
C GLU A 25 -15.23 14.31 8.29
N SER A 26 -15.63 14.56 9.53
CA SER A 26 -14.93 15.47 10.44
C SER A 26 -13.54 14.93 10.79
N ILE A 27 -13.46 13.63 11.14
CA ILE A 27 -12.20 12.94 11.45
C ILE A 27 -11.27 13.00 10.23
N ARG A 28 -11.77 12.66 9.05
CA ARG A 28 -11.02 12.74 7.80
C ARG A 28 -10.46 14.14 7.54
N THR A 29 -11.31 15.16 7.71
CA THR A 29 -10.93 16.56 7.48
C THR A 29 -9.86 17.02 8.46
N THR A 30 -9.99 16.70 9.74
CA THR A 30 -9.00 17.00 10.78
C THR A 30 -7.68 16.29 10.50
N HIS A 31 -7.73 15.02 10.09
CA HIS A 31 -6.53 14.28 9.68
C HIS A 31 -5.83 14.95 8.48
N LEU A 32 -6.55 15.40 7.48
CA LEU A 32 -5.98 16.12 6.33
C LEU A 32 -5.40 17.49 6.68
N LYS A 33 -5.88 18.14 7.76
CA LYS A 33 -5.22 19.33 8.31
C LYS A 33 -3.85 18.98 8.89
N ASN A 34 -3.70 17.82 9.50
CA ASN A 34 -2.42 17.35 10.02
C ASN A 34 -1.37 17.17 8.93
N SER A 35 -1.76 16.76 7.73
CA SER A 35 -0.88 16.70 6.55
C SER A 35 -0.67 18.04 5.84
N GLY A 36 -1.45 19.07 6.17
CA GLY A 36 -1.44 20.36 5.48
C GLY A 36 -2.12 20.36 4.11
N THR A 37 -2.76 19.25 3.69
CA THR A 37 -3.54 19.20 2.43
C THR A 37 -4.85 19.97 2.53
N VAL A 38 -5.35 20.13 3.75
CA VAL A 38 -6.48 21.02 4.10
C VAL A 38 -5.99 22.05 5.10
N SER A 39 -6.39 23.32 4.91
CA SER A 39 -6.03 24.40 5.83
C SER A 39 -6.77 24.29 7.17
N GLY A 40 -6.13 24.61 8.28
CA GLY A 40 -6.72 24.66 9.60
C GLY A 40 -5.78 24.19 10.69
N GLU A 41 -6.25 24.22 11.95
CA GLU A 41 -5.47 23.76 13.10
C GLU A 41 -5.23 22.26 13.06
N LYS A 42 -4.00 21.87 13.42
CA LYS A 42 -3.60 20.48 13.57
C LYS A 42 -4.09 19.94 14.92
N ASN A 43 -4.70 18.80 14.92
CA ASN A 43 -5.18 18.13 16.13
C ASN A 43 -4.91 16.64 16.07
N ASN A 44 -4.66 16.03 17.23
CA ASN A 44 -4.63 14.57 17.31
C ASN A 44 -6.04 14.02 17.13
N GLU A 45 -6.14 13.06 16.23
CA GLU A 45 -7.39 12.38 15.91
C GLU A 45 -7.20 10.86 15.92
N LYS A 46 -8.17 10.15 15.38
CA LYS A 46 -8.12 8.70 15.25
C LYS A 46 -7.00 8.30 14.29
N VAL A 47 -6.39 7.16 14.54
CA VAL A 47 -5.41 6.59 13.61
C VAL A 47 -6.15 5.96 12.42
N ILE A 48 -5.67 6.23 11.22
CA ILE A 48 -6.21 5.64 10.00
C ILE A 48 -5.29 4.50 9.56
N VAL A 49 -5.85 3.30 9.49
CA VAL A 49 -5.18 2.08 9.03
C VAL A 49 -5.83 1.64 7.73
N TRP A 50 -5.05 1.49 6.66
CA TRP A 50 -5.52 0.97 5.37
C TRP A 50 -4.98 -0.45 5.18
N LEU A 51 -5.87 -1.42 5.09
CA LEU A 51 -5.58 -2.82 4.83
C LEU A 51 -5.99 -3.15 3.39
N SER A 52 -5.01 -3.44 2.56
CA SER A 52 -5.13 -3.58 1.11
C SER A 52 -4.88 -5.03 0.72
N TYR A 53 -5.88 -5.68 0.11
CA TYR A 53 -5.85 -7.10 -0.17
C TYR A 53 -5.96 -7.40 -1.66
N ASN A 54 -5.31 -8.47 -2.10
CA ASN A 54 -5.49 -9.10 -3.40
C ASN A 54 -5.25 -8.17 -4.62
N VAL A 55 -4.15 -7.42 -4.60
CA VAL A 55 -3.68 -6.69 -5.78
C VAL A 55 -3.25 -7.66 -6.88
N HIS A 56 -2.72 -8.82 -6.52
CA HIS A 56 -2.54 -9.96 -7.40
C HIS A 56 -3.71 -10.93 -7.21
N GLY A 57 -4.54 -11.10 -8.24
CA GLY A 57 -5.81 -11.80 -8.12
C GLY A 57 -5.71 -13.29 -7.77
N ASN A 58 -4.61 -13.95 -8.15
CA ASN A 58 -4.37 -15.37 -7.83
C ASN A 58 -3.75 -15.59 -6.44
N GLU A 59 -3.35 -14.55 -5.74
CA GLU A 59 -2.93 -14.59 -4.32
C GLU A 59 -4.18 -14.51 -3.43
N SER A 60 -4.97 -15.58 -3.45
CA SER A 60 -6.39 -15.53 -3.11
C SER A 60 -6.72 -15.58 -1.62
N SER A 61 -5.80 -16.00 -0.75
CA SER A 61 -6.07 -16.16 0.69
C SER A 61 -6.31 -14.81 1.39
N SER A 62 -5.74 -13.74 0.87
CA SER A 62 -5.83 -12.42 1.47
C SER A 62 -7.26 -11.87 1.48
N THR A 63 -8.03 -12.01 0.39
CA THR A 63 -9.44 -11.59 0.36
C THR A 63 -10.29 -12.35 1.37
N GLU A 64 -10.05 -13.64 1.54
CA GLU A 64 -10.74 -14.44 2.55
C GLU A 64 -10.37 -13.98 3.98
N ALA A 65 -9.09 -13.67 4.21
CA ALA A 65 -8.63 -13.10 5.48
C ALA A 65 -9.26 -11.73 5.76
N ALA A 66 -9.48 -10.89 4.73
CA ALA A 66 -10.14 -9.59 4.87
C ALA A 66 -11.54 -9.72 5.49
N MET A 67 -12.32 -10.70 5.07
CA MET A 67 -13.66 -10.93 5.61
C MET A 67 -13.63 -11.35 7.08
N LYS A 68 -12.70 -12.25 7.45
CA LYS A 68 -12.50 -12.67 8.84
C LYS A 68 -12.01 -11.50 9.70
N THR A 69 -11.08 -10.69 9.20
CA THR A 69 -10.57 -9.49 9.87
C THR A 69 -11.70 -8.50 10.14
N ALA A 70 -12.54 -8.20 9.15
CA ALA A 70 -13.68 -7.30 9.31
C ALA A 70 -14.65 -7.80 10.39
N TYR A 71 -15.01 -9.08 10.36
CA TYR A 71 -15.91 -9.69 11.33
C TYR A 71 -15.35 -9.62 12.75
N ASP A 72 -14.13 -10.06 12.97
CA ASP A 72 -13.54 -10.15 14.31
C ASP A 72 -13.19 -8.76 14.88
N LEU A 73 -12.87 -7.77 14.07
CA LEU A 73 -12.74 -6.37 14.52
C LEU A 73 -14.03 -5.87 15.16
N LEU A 74 -15.18 -6.21 14.58
CA LEU A 74 -16.47 -5.78 15.10
C LEU A 74 -16.92 -6.55 16.35
N ILE A 75 -16.60 -7.85 16.43
CA ILE A 75 -17.16 -8.74 17.47
C ILE A 75 -16.20 -8.94 18.64
N LYS A 76 -14.88 -9.00 18.37
CA LYS A 76 -13.87 -9.33 19.40
C LYS A 76 -12.99 -8.15 19.80
N TYR A 77 -12.75 -7.21 18.88
CA TYR A 77 -11.76 -6.15 19.05
C TYR A 77 -12.35 -4.74 18.88
N SER A 78 -13.63 -4.60 19.19
CA SER A 78 -14.36 -3.33 19.07
C SER A 78 -13.74 -2.18 19.88
N ASP A 79 -13.04 -2.49 20.98
CA ASP A 79 -12.38 -1.48 21.80
C ASP A 79 -11.28 -0.73 21.02
N TRP A 80 -10.54 -1.38 20.15
CA TRP A 80 -9.52 -0.73 19.31
C TRP A 80 -10.14 0.23 18.30
N LEU A 81 -11.39 -0.02 17.92
CA LEU A 81 -12.13 0.82 16.98
C LEU A 81 -12.53 2.18 17.57
N GLN A 82 -12.39 2.37 18.89
CA GLN A 82 -12.58 3.70 19.50
C GLN A 82 -11.49 4.68 19.05
N ASP A 83 -10.27 4.19 18.78
CA ASP A 83 -9.11 4.97 18.45
C ASP A 83 -8.68 4.84 16.99
N THR A 84 -9.30 3.95 16.23
CA THR A 84 -8.91 3.68 14.84
C THR A 84 -10.07 3.78 13.85
N ILE A 85 -9.74 4.23 12.64
CA ILE A 85 -10.55 4.05 11.42
C ILE A 85 -9.82 3.03 10.56
N VAL A 86 -10.38 1.84 10.41
CA VAL A 86 -9.84 0.82 9.52
C VAL A 86 -10.52 0.94 8.16
N ILE A 87 -9.74 1.24 7.13
CA ILE A 87 -10.16 1.22 5.73
C ILE A 87 -9.72 -0.12 5.16
N LEU A 88 -10.67 -0.95 4.83
CA LEU A 88 -10.43 -2.27 4.28
C LEU A 88 -10.77 -2.27 2.80
N ASP A 89 -9.75 -2.53 1.95
CA ASP A 89 -9.86 -2.71 0.49
C ASP A 89 -9.77 -4.22 0.21
N PRO A 90 -10.90 -4.94 0.15
CA PRO A 90 -10.91 -6.40 0.25
C PRO A 90 -10.41 -7.09 -1.02
N CYS A 91 -10.44 -6.41 -2.17
CA CYS A 91 -10.00 -6.97 -3.43
C CYS A 91 -9.71 -5.87 -4.45
N ILE A 92 -8.44 -5.55 -4.63
CA ILE A 92 -8.00 -4.52 -5.58
C ILE A 92 -8.12 -5.01 -7.03
N ASN A 93 -7.92 -6.32 -7.26
CA ASN A 93 -7.95 -6.93 -8.58
C ASN A 93 -9.02 -8.03 -8.69
N PRO A 94 -10.32 -7.67 -8.67
CA PRO A 94 -11.38 -8.65 -8.76
C PRO A 94 -11.44 -9.36 -10.14
N ASP A 95 -10.95 -8.75 -11.22
CA ASP A 95 -10.87 -9.39 -12.55
C ASP A 95 -9.87 -10.55 -12.53
N GLY A 96 -8.67 -10.31 -11.98
CA GLY A 96 -7.67 -11.36 -11.82
C GLY A 96 -8.11 -12.46 -10.85
N ARG A 97 -8.77 -12.09 -9.74
CA ARG A 97 -9.29 -13.05 -8.77
C ARG A 97 -10.35 -13.96 -9.39
N ASP A 98 -11.30 -13.43 -10.15
CA ASP A 98 -12.32 -14.23 -10.82
C ASP A 98 -11.70 -15.18 -11.84
N ARG A 99 -10.69 -14.72 -12.56
CA ARG A 99 -9.95 -15.58 -13.52
C ARG A 99 -9.34 -16.78 -12.81
N TYR A 100 -8.64 -16.54 -11.69
CA TYR A 100 -8.04 -17.62 -10.89
C TYR A 100 -9.09 -18.56 -10.29
N VAL A 101 -10.15 -18.03 -9.67
CA VAL A 101 -11.19 -18.84 -9.03
C VAL A 101 -11.94 -19.69 -10.06
N ASN A 102 -12.24 -19.14 -11.23
CA ASN A 102 -12.87 -19.87 -12.32
C ASN A 102 -11.96 -20.98 -12.85
N PHE A 103 -10.67 -20.69 -13.06
CA PHE A 103 -9.67 -21.71 -13.42
C PHE A 103 -9.66 -22.83 -12.39
N TYR A 104 -9.47 -22.50 -11.11
CA TYR A 104 -9.39 -23.50 -10.03
C TYR A 104 -10.63 -24.39 -9.98
N ASN A 105 -11.82 -23.80 -10.03
CA ASN A 105 -13.09 -24.53 -10.01
C ASN A 105 -13.30 -25.46 -11.20
N GLN A 106 -12.73 -25.14 -12.36
CA GLN A 106 -12.80 -26.00 -13.56
C GLN A 106 -11.89 -27.22 -13.47
N VAL A 107 -10.77 -27.12 -12.76
CA VAL A 107 -9.70 -28.14 -12.82
C VAL A 107 -9.43 -28.87 -11.51
N LYS A 108 -9.99 -28.39 -10.39
CA LYS A 108 -9.80 -29.02 -9.09
C LYS A 108 -10.30 -30.46 -9.06
N SER A 109 -9.58 -31.31 -8.39
CA SER A 109 -9.95 -32.69 -8.13
C SER A 109 -11.00 -32.82 -7.02
N ALA A 110 -11.63 -33.98 -6.91
CA ALA A 110 -12.55 -34.31 -5.82
C ALA A 110 -12.18 -35.69 -5.23
N PRO A 111 -11.53 -35.77 -4.06
CA PRO A 111 -11.03 -34.64 -3.24
C PRO A 111 -9.95 -33.83 -3.95
N ASN A 112 -9.70 -32.59 -3.48
CA ASN A 112 -8.62 -31.75 -4.01
C ASN A 112 -7.26 -32.42 -3.83
N SER A 113 -6.38 -32.25 -4.81
CA SER A 113 -5.02 -32.77 -4.75
C SER A 113 -4.10 -31.80 -4.02
N THR A 114 -3.14 -32.31 -3.25
CA THR A 114 -2.08 -31.52 -2.62
C THR A 114 -0.77 -31.57 -3.40
N GLN A 115 -0.72 -32.36 -4.47
CA GLN A 115 0.50 -32.58 -5.25
C GLN A 115 0.74 -31.44 -6.22
N TYR A 116 1.88 -30.77 -6.13
CA TYR A 116 2.24 -29.58 -6.89
C TYR A 116 2.02 -29.70 -8.41
N TYR A 117 2.31 -30.86 -8.99
CA TYR A 117 2.25 -31.07 -10.44
C TYR A 117 0.84 -31.41 -10.97
N THR A 118 -0.17 -31.42 -10.11
CA THR A 118 -1.55 -31.63 -10.58
C THR A 118 -2.14 -30.37 -11.22
N ARG A 119 -3.13 -30.57 -12.08
CA ARG A 119 -3.71 -29.52 -12.91
C ARG A 119 -4.20 -28.32 -12.11
N GLU A 120 -4.71 -28.54 -10.91
CA GLU A 120 -5.28 -27.48 -10.06
C GLU A 120 -4.23 -26.50 -9.50
N HIS A 121 -2.93 -26.84 -9.56
CA HIS A 121 -1.82 -25.97 -9.14
C HIS A 121 -1.08 -25.33 -10.32
N LEU A 122 -1.49 -25.61 -11.55
CA LEU A 122 -0.81 -25.15 -12.77
C LEU A 122 -1.72 -24.20 -13.55
N GLU A 123 -1.89 -22.99 -13.04
CA GLU A 123 -2.61 -21.93 -13.73
C GLU A 123 -1.90 -21.59 -15.05
N GLY A 124 -2.64 -21.60 -16.14
CA GLY A 124 -2.10 -21.29 -17.47
C GLY A 124 -1.91 -19.79 -17.68
N TRP A 125 -1.18 -19.44 -18.73
CA TRP A 125 -1.15 -18.07 -19.22
C TRP A 125 -2.50 -17.74 -19.89
N HIS A 126 -3.09 -16.56 -19.70
CA HIS A 126 -2.66 -15.55 -18.72
C HIS A 126 -3.31 -15.83 -17.37
N ASN A 127 -2.51 -15.78 -16.33
CA ASN A 127 -2.94 -16.13 -14.99
C ASN A 127 -3.68 -14.97 -14.27
N GLY A 128 -4.22 -15.26 -13.09
CA GLY A 128 -4.98 -14.31 -12.29
C GLY A 128 -4.15 -13.23 -11.59
N ARG A 129 -2.82 -13.25 -11.68
CA ARG A 129 -1.97 -12.22 -11.05
C ARG A 129 -2.33 -10.82 -11.53
N THR A 130 -2.47 -10.64 -12.82
CA THR A 130 -2.63 -9.36 -13.49
C THR A 130 -4.10 -8.95 -13.66
N ASN A 131 -4.36 -7.67 -13.99
CA ASN A 131 -5.71 -7.18 -14.32
C ASN A 131 -6.19 -7.67 -15.71
N HIS A 132 -7.29 -7.10 -16.20
CA HIS A 132 -7.84 -7.41 -17.52
C HIS A 132 -6.82 -7.25 -18.67
N TYR A 133 -5.99 -6.21 -18.63
CA TYR A 133 -4.99 -5.93 -19.67
C TYR A 133 -3.63 -6.59 -19.42
N ILE A 134 -3.58 -7.59 -18.55
CA ILE A 134 -2.34 -8.31 -18.22
C ILE A 134 -1.28 -7.34 -17.62
N PHE A 135 -1.75 -6.34 -16.89
CA PHE A 135 -0.89 -5.38 -16.21
C PHE A 135 -0.82 -5.69 -14.70
N ASP A 136 0.39 -5.65 -14.13
CA ASP A 136 0.60 -5.83 -12.69
C ASP A 136 0.26 -4.54 -11.94
N LEU A 137 -0.87 -4.54 -11.24
CA LEU A 137 -1.36 -3.37 -10.49
C LEU A 137 -0.43 -2.97 -9.33
N ASN A 138 0.43 -3.88 -8.85
CA ASN A 138 1.48 -3.55 -7.88
C ASN A 138 2.74 -2.95 -8.54
N ARG A 139 2.63 -2.45 -9.78
CA ARG A 139 3.61 -1.64 -10.49
C ARG A 139 3.05 -0.30 -10.92
N ASP A 140 1.81 0.02 -10.49
CA ASP A 140 1.05 1.14 -11.05
C ASP A 140 0.62 2.22 -10.05
N TRP A 141 1.10 2.16 -8.79
CA TRP A 141 0.78 3.15 -7.77
C TRP A 141 1.21 4.57 -8.15
N ALA A 142 2.43 4.73 -8.67
CA ALA A 142 2.95 6.04 -9.09
C ALA A 142 2.57 6.39 -10.53
N TRP A 143 2.42 5.41 -11.42
CA TRP A 143 2.23 5.66 -12.84
C TRP A 143 0.78 5.90 -13.24
N LEU A 144 -0.17 5.31 -12.51
CA LEU A 144 -1.61 5.47 -12.71
C LEU A 144 -2.04 5.21 -14.16
N THR A 145 -1.52 4.16 -14.77
CA THR A 145 -1.84 3.80 -16.15
C THR A 145 -3.15 3.04 -16.24
N GLN A 146 -3.46 2.21 -15.23
CA GLN A 146 -4.65 1.36 -15.18
C GLN A 146 -5.83 2.07 -14.51
N ILE A 147 -7.05 1.68 -14.90
CA ILE A 147 -8.27 2.33 -14.38
C ILE A 147 -8.46 2.07 -12.89
N GLU A 148 -8.09 0.88 -12.41
CA GLU A 148 -8.14 0.51 -10.99
C GLU A 148 -7.28 1.47 -10.16
N SER A 149 -6.04 1.70 -10.58
CA SER A 149 -5.10 2.61 -9.92
C SER A 149 -5.56 4.06 -9.94
N LYS A 150 -6.08 4.53 -11.09
CA LYS A 150 -6.64 5.89 -11.24
C LYS A 150 -7.80 6.15 -10.29
N GLN A 151 -8.66 5.15 -10.08
CA GLN A 151 -9.82 5.30 -9.18
C GLN A 151 -9.41 5.18 -7.71
N ARG A 152 -8.46 4.27 -7.41
CA ARG A 152 -7.92 4.08 -6.05
C ARG A 152 -7.22 5.33 -5.53
N ILE A 153 -6.36 5.98 -6.33
CA ILE A 153 -5.59 7.14 -5.89
C ILE A 153 -6.48 8.31 -5.46
N VAL A 154 -7.63 8.50 -6.11
CA VAL A 154 -8.60 9.54 -5.72
C VAL A 154 -9.11 9.31 -4.29
N LYS A 155 -9.31 8.05 -3.89
CA LYS A 155 -9.72 7.72 -2.51
C LYS A 155 -8.53 7.77 -1.57
N TYR A 156 -7.38 7.27 -2.00
CA TYR A 156 -6.17 7.28 -1.19
C TYR A 156 -5.75 8.71 -0.81
N ASN A 157 -5.75 9.64 -1.75
CA ASN A 157 -5.45 11.07 -1.51
C ASN A 157 -6.41 11.73 -0.50
N LYS A 158 -7.64 11.23 -0.39
CA LYS A 158 -8.62 11.73 0.59
C LYS A 158 -8.40 11.23 2.01
N TRP A 159 -7.60 10.17 2.19
CA TRP A 159 -7.43 9.53 3.48
C TRP A 159 -6.01 9.56 4.01
N LEU A 160 -4.99 9.41 3.15
CA LEU A 160 -3.57 9.44 3.50
C LEU A 160 -3.27 8.73 4.84
N PRO A 161 -3.43 7.41 4.94
CA PRO A 161 -3.43 6.68 6.20
C PRO A 161 -2.12 6.81 6.98
N HIS A 162 -2.16 6.59 8.28
CA HIS A 162 -0.97 6.47 9.13
C HIS A 162 -0.23 5.15 8.91
N ILE A 163 -0.98 4.08 8.66
CA ILE A 163 -0.44 2.74 8.39
C ILE A 163 -1.12 2.20 7.14
N HIS A 164 -0.33 1.62 6.25
CA HIS A 164 -0.81 0.94 5.06
C HIS A 164 -0.16 -0.44 4.95
N VAL A 165 -0.98 -1.45 4.72
CA VAL A 165 -0.52 -2.83 4.52
C VAL A 165 -1.01 -3.35 3.18
N ASP A 166 -0.11 -3.95 2.40
CA ASP A 166 -0.41 -4.66 1.17
C ASP A 166 -0.20 -6.18 1.39
N PHE A 167 -1.28 -6.96 1.24
CA PHE A 167 -1.27 -8.39 1.53
C PHE A 167 -1.05 -9.20 0.27
N HIS A 168 0.01 -10.02 0.28
CA HIS A 168 0.53 -10.77 -0.86
C HIS A 168 0.77 -12.26 -0.57
N GLU A 169 1.05 -13.01 -1.62
CA GLU A 169 1.56 -14.38 -1.50
C GLU A 169 2.86 -14.57 -2.28
N GLN A 170 3.83 -15.23 -1.65
CA GLN A 170 5.11 -15.66 -2.20
C GLN A 170 5.16 -17.18 -2.40
N GLY A 171 6.32 -17.71 -2.81
CA GLY A 171 6.51 -19.14 -3.10
C GLY A 171 6.08 -20.05 -1.95
N ILE A 172 5.51 -21.22 -2.28
CA ILE A 172 4.86 -22.16 -1.34
C ILE A 172 5.76 -22.71 -0.23
N ASN A 173 7.08 -22.63 -0.41
CA ASN A 173 8.08 -23.13 0.56
C ASN A 173 8.65 -22.02 1.44
N SER A 174 8.18 -20.78 1.29
CA SER A 174 8.69 -19.64 2.06
C SER A 174 7.99 -19.56 3.42
N PRO A 175 8.72 -19.23 4.51
CA PRO A 175 8.09 -18.77 5.74
C PRO A 175 7.29 -17.48 5.47
N TYR A 176 6.40 -17.13 6.39
CA TYR A 176 5.66 -15.87 6.29
C TYR A 176 6.62 -14.66 6.39
N TYR A 177 6.39 -13.63 5.59
CA TYR A 177 7.13 -12.37 5.71
C TYR A 177 6.24 -11.25 6.26
N PHE A 178 6.82 -10.48 7.18
CA PHE A 178 6.29 -9.19 7.62
C PHE A 178 7.42 -8.21 7.96
N ALA A 179 7.07 -6.93 8.12
CA ALA A 179 8.01 -5.86 8.44
C ALA A 179 8.86 -6.18 9.72
N PRO A 180 10.06 -5.64 9.81
CA PRO A 180 10.65 -4.58 9.01
C PRO A 180 11.16 -5.02 7.64
N ALA A 181 11.14 -4.06 6.70
CA ALA A 181 11.64 -4.25 5.34
C ALA A 181 13.17 -4.42 5.30
N ALA A 182 13.67 -4.93 4.16
CA ALA A 182 15.10 -5.03 3.88
C ALA A 182 15.73 -3.65 3.63
N GLU A 183 17.01 -3.52 3.94
CA GLU A 183 17.82 -2.36 3.51
C GLU A 183 18.32 -2.56 2.07
N PRO A 184 18.62 -1.44 1.35
CA PRO A 184 18.66 -0.06 1.85
C PRO A 184 17.29 0.64 1.81
N TYR A 185 17.10 1.59 2.70
CA TYR A 185 15.94 2.48 2.68
C TYR A 185 16.23 3.75 1.88
N HIS A 186 15.22 4.27 1.18
CA HIS A 186 15.30 5.58 0.56
C HIS A 186 15.43 6.70 1.62
N GLU A 187 16.17 7.78 1.29
CA GLU A 187 16.44 8.89 2.22
C GLU A 187 15.21 9.64 2.74
N ILE A 188 14.08 9.57 2.02
CA ILE A 188 12.81 10.18 2.40
C ILE A 188 12.15 9.48 3.60
N ILE A 189 12.44 8.19 3.79
CA ILE A 189 11.84 7.38 4.85
C ILE A 189 12.42 7.82 6.20
N SER A 190 11.56 8.35 7.06
CA SER A 190 11.96 8.91 8.34
C SER A 190 12.48 7.84 9.30
N PRO A 191 13.34 8.22 10.27
CA PRO A 191 13.76 7.31 11.35
C PRO A 191 12.58 6.70 12.11
N PHE A 192 11.52 7.46 12.29
CA PHE A 192 10.30 6.96 12.93
C PHE A 192 9.62 5.86 12.13
N GLN A 193 9.42 6.04 10.83
CA GLN A 193 8.81 5.01 9.98
C GLN A 193 9.60 3.69 10.06
N LYS A 194 10.94 3.77 10.02
CA LYS A 194 11.81 2.58 10.17
C LYS A 194 11.64 1.91 11.53
N SER A 195 11.75 2.67 12.61
CA SER A 195 11.65 2.13 13.97
C SER A 195 10.26 1.60 14.31
N PHE A 196 9.21 2.18 13.74
CA PHE A 196 7.85 1.73 14.01
C PHE A 196 7.53 0.41 13.31
N GLN A 197 8.17 0.12 12.17
CA GLN A 197 8.11 -1.21 11.56
C GLN A 197 8.65 -2.30 12.51
N ASP A 198 9.72 -2.01 13.29
CA ASP A 198 10.20 -2.94 14.33
C ASP A 198 9.16 -3.14 15.45
N VAL A 199 8.40 -2.11 15.82
CA VAL A 199 7.32 -2.22 16.82
C VAL A 199 6.21 -3.16 16.32
N ILE A 200 5.76 -2.97 15.09
CA ILE A 200 4.73 -3.82 14.46
C ILE A 200 5.25 -5.25 14.30
N GLY A 201 6.44 -5.43 13.75
CA GLY A 201 7.05 -6.75 13.55
C GLY A 201 7.21 -7.55 14.84
N LYS A 202 7.63 -6.90 15.93
CA LYS A 202 7.70 -7.53 17.25
C LYS A 202 6.32 -7.96 17.77
N ASN A 203 5.27 -7.23 17.47
CA ASN A 203 3.93 -7.64 17.85
C ASN A 203 3.43 -8.82 17.02
N HIS A 204 3.69 -8.84 15.71
CA HIS A 204 3.42 -10.01 14.86
C HIS A 204 4.17 -11.25 15.36
N ALA A 205 5.46 -11.11 15.69
CA ALA A 205 6.28 -12.19 16.21
C ALA A 205 5.68 -12.85 17.44
N LYS A 206 5.10 -12.09 18.38
CA LYS A 206 4.42 -12.65 19.56
C LYS A 206 3.30 -13.63 19.21
N TYR A 207 2.51 -13.30 18.18
CA TYR A 207 1.44 -14.16 17.72
C TYR A 207 1.97 -15.39 16.99
N PHE A 208 2.94 -15.21 16.10
CA PHE A 208 3.53 -16.29 15.33
C PHE A 208 4.32 -17.27 16.21
N ASP A 209 5.12 -16.77 17.14
CA ASP A 209 5.87 -17.58 18.10
C ASP A 209 4.93 -18.44 18.98
N LYS A 210 3.80 -17.87 19.41
CA LYS A 210 2.79 -18.57 20.20
C LYS A 210 2.18 -19.77 19.46
N GLU A 211 1.93 -19.61 18.17
CA GLU A 211 1.34 -20.65 17.30
C GLU A 211 2.40 -21.56 16.66
N GLY A 212 3.70 -21.25 16.83
CA GLY A 212 4.81 -21.99 16.22
C GLY A 212 4.92 -21.79 14.71
N TRP A 213 4.45 -20.67 14.16
CA TRP A 213 4.52 -20.37 12.75
C TRP A 213 5.85 -19.73 12.37
N PHE A 214 6.43 -20.20 11.27
CA PHE A 214 7.69 -19.64 10.77
C PHE A 214 7.50 -18.32 10.03
N TYR A 215 8.41 -17.39 10.28
CA TYR A 215 8.44 -16.08 9.62
C TYR A 215 9.87 -15.57 9.45
N PHE A 216 10.03 -14.55 8.60
CA PHE A 216 11.26 -13.80 8.46
C PHE A 216 10.99 -12.30 8.26
N THR A 217 12.02 -11.49 8.51
CA THR A 217 12.01 -10.03 8.37
C THR A 217 13.33 -9.55 7.79
N LYS A 218 13.38 -8.30 7.34
CA LYS A 218 14.63 -7.60 6.92
C LYS A 218 15.36 -8.26 5.73
N GLN A 219 14.65 -9.04 4.93
CA GLN A 219 15.21 -9.72 3.77
C GLN A 219 14.23 -9.61 2.60
N THR A 220 14.74 -9.68 1.37
CA THR A 220 14.00 -9.78 0.10
C THR A 220 13.19 -8.53 -0.27
N PHE A 221 12.34 -8.05 0.62
CA PHE A 221 11.37 -6.98 0.34
C PHE A 221 11.91 -5.64 0.85
N ASP A 222 12.19 -4.71 -0.07
CA ASP A 222 12.70 -3.37 0.20
C ASP A 222 11.62 -2.29 -0.04
N LEU A 223 11.95 -1.03 0.29
CA LEU A 223 11.07 0.13 0.12
C LEU A 223 11.73 1.18 -0.81
N LEU A 224 12.13 0.77 -2.02
CA LEU A 224 12.81 1.65 -2.97
C LEU A 224 11.98 2.01 -4.19
N TYR A 225 11.28 1.04 -4.79
CA TYR A 225 10.50 1.31 -6.00
C TYR A 225 9.20 2.05 -5.68
N PRO A 226 9.00 3.28 -6.20
CA PRO A 226 7.92 4.17 -5.76
C PRO A 226 6.52 3.71 -6.17
N SER A 227 6.40 2.65 -6.93
CA SER A 227 5.11 2.19 -7.47
C SER A 227 4.63 0.86 -6.90
N TYR A 228 5.22 0.39 -5.77
CA TYR A 228 4.71 -0.71 -4.96
C TYR A 228 3.68 -0.22 -3.94
N GLY A 229 2.79 -1.13 -3.51
CA GLY A 229 1.73 -0.85 -2.55
C GLY A 229 2.18 -0.59 -1.12
N ASP A 230 3.43 -0.86 -0.78
CA ASP A 230 4.05 -0.50 0.49
C ASP A 230 4.90 0.78 0.40
N THR A 231 5.66 0.92 -0.69
CA THR A 231 6.62 2.00 -0.89
C THR A 231 5.92 3.33 -1.18
N TYR A 232 4.93 3.33 -2.08
CA TYR A 232 4.17 4.53 -2.41
C TYR A 232 3.51 5.16 -1.16
N PRO A 233 2.78 4.39 -0.32
CA PRO A 233 2.27 4.88 0.95
C PRO A 233 3.35 5.42 1.89
N THR A 234 4.50 4.76 1.95
CA THR A 234 5.63 5.16 2.81
C THR A 234 6.17 6.53 2.41
N TYR A 235 6.24 6.82 1.12
CA TYR A 235 6.65 8.14 0.61
C TYR A 235 5.61 9.24 0.86
N LEU A 236 4.38 8.87 1.19
CA LEU A 236 3.31 9.76 1.65
C LEU A 236 3.15 9.80 3.19
N GLY A 237 4.14 9.34 3.93
CA GLY A 237 4.18 9.45 5.39
C GLY A 237 3.52 8.31 6.15
N ALA A 238 2.93 7.33 5.48
CA ALA A 238 2.43 6.13 6.13
C ALA A 238 3.57 5.22 6.61
N ILE A 239 3.28 4.34 7.56
CA ILE A 239 4.07 3.14 7.80
C ILE A 239 3.59 2.12 6.76
N GLY A 240 4.23 2.11 5.59
CA GLY A 240 3.89 1.19 4.49
C GLY A 240 4.59 -0.16 4.68
N MET A 241 3.86 -1.25 4.46
CA MET A 241 4.37 -2.61 4.67
C MET A 241 3.74 -3.58 3.68
N THR A 242 4.53 -4.56 3.27
CA THR A 242 4.07 -5.77 2.60
C THR A 242 4.04 -6.93 3.58
N TYR A 243 3.02 -7.77 3.52
CA TYR A 243 2.95 -9.05 4.21
C TYR A 243 2.80 -10.15 3.18
N GLU A 244 3.68 -11.18 3.27
CA GLU A 244 3.77 -12.23 2.25
C GLU A 244 3.52 -13.60 2.86
N GLN A 245 2.43 -14.21 2.46
CA GLN A 245 2.08 -15.59 2.80
C GLN A 245 2.63 -16.56 1.75
N ALA A 246 3.06 -17.73 2.14
CA ALA A 246 3.32 -18.80 1.18
C ALA A 246 2.04 -19.17 0.41
N GLY A 247 2.14 -19.40 -0.90
CA GLY A 247 0.98 -19.73 -1.73
C GLY A 247 1.18 -19.40 -3.19
N GLY A 248 1.60 -18.17 -3.49
CA GLY A 248 2.08 -17.69 -4.78
C GLY A 248 1.15 -17.93 -5.98
N GLY A 249 -0.17 -17.96 -5.74
CA GLY A 249 -1.16 -18.23 -6.79
C GLY A 249 -1.30 -19.69 -7.18
N VAL A 250 -0.59 -20.62 -6.54
CA VAL A 250 -0.64 -22.06 -6.91
C VAL A 250 -1.25 -22.96 -5.83
N ALA A 251 -1.39 -22.47 -4.61
CA ALA A 251 -1.71 -23.34 -3.48
C ALA A 251 -3.16 -23.86 -3.43
N GLY A 252 -4.09 -23.26 -4.14
CA GLY A 252 -5.50 -23.73 -4.18
C GLY A 252 -6.12 -23.88 -2.78
N LEU A 253 -6.78 -25.01 -2.52
CA LEU A 253 -7.30 -25.34 -1.18
C LEU A 253 -6.24 -25.95 -0.26
N GLY A 254 -5.17 -26.52 -0.81
CA GLY A 254 -4.05 -27.06 -0.06
C GLY A 254 -2.98 -27.60 -0.98
N ILE A 255 -1.72 -27.41 -0.61
CA ILE A 255 -0.56 -27.87 -1.37
C ILE A 255 0.50 -28.41 -0.42
N GLU A 256 1.15 -29.49 -0.83
CA GLU A 256 2.28 -30.07 -0.09
C GLU A 256 3.55 -29.27 -0.39
N ASN A 257 4.23 -28.81 0.66
CA ASN A 257 5.49 -28.10 0.57
C ASN A 257 6.71 -29.05 0.65
N ASN A 258 7.92 -28.51 0.50
CA ASN A 258 9.16 -29.31 0.56
C ASN A 258 9.45 -29.95 1.93
N GLU A 259 8.74 -29.55 2.98
CA GLU A 259 8.84 -30.13 4.32
C GLU A 259 7.84 -31.27 4.53
N ASN A 260 7.14 -31.70 3.48
CA ASN A 260 6.06 -32.69 3.49
C ASN A 260 4.90 -32.30 4.43
N THR A 261 4.66 -31.01 4.60
CA THR A 261 3.48 -30.48 5.28
C THR A 261 2.50 -29.91 4.26
N ILE A 262 1.21 -30.03 4.57
CA ILE A 262 0.15 -29.50 3.69
C ILE A 262 -0.18 -28.09 4.16
N LEU A 263 0.14 -27.11 3.31
CA LEU A 263 -0.26 -25.71 3.49
C LEU A 263 -1.69 -25.53 2.97
N THR A 264 -2.64 -25.44 3.89
CA THR A 264 -4.06 -25.27 3.51
C THR A 264 -4.44 -23.81 3.28
N LEU A 265 -5.56 -23.58 2.58
CA LEU A 265 -6.15 -22.24 2.46
C LEU A 265 -6.50 -21.68 3.86
N LYS A 266 -6.94 -22.52 4.78
CA LYS A 266 -7.24 -22.12 6.16
C LYS A 266 -6.01 -21.56 6.87
N ASP A 267 -4.86 -22.23 6.79
CA ASP A 267 -3.61 -21.77 7.41
C ASP A 267 -3.21 -20.40 6.84
N ARG A 268 -3.27 -20.23 5.52
CA ARG A 268 -2.96 -18.98 4.85
C ARG A 268 -3.90 -17.82 5.26
N ILE A 269 -5.17 -18.13 5.45
CA ILE A 269 -6.15 -17.16 5.97
C ILE A 269 -5.81 -16.76 7.40
N GLU A 270 -5.49 -17.71 8.28
CA GLU A 270 -5.16 -17.44 9.68
C GLU A 270 -3.90 -16.57 9.82
N HIS A 271 -2.87 -16.81 9.01
CA HIS A 271 -1.65 -16.01 9.05
C HIS A 271 -1.93 -14.55 8.64
N HIS A 272 -2.60 -14.31 7.51
CA HIS A 272 -2.95 -12.98 7.06
C HIS A 272 -3.93 -12.25 8.01
N TYR A 273 -4.92 -12.97 8.52
CA TYR A 273 -5.83 -12.47 9.53
C TYR A 273 -5.06 -12.01 10.77
N THR A 274 -4.14 -12.82 11.28
CA THR A 274 -3.37 -12.52 12.48
C THR A 274 -2.52 -11.26 12.32
N THR A 275 -1.84 -11.09 11.20
CA THR A 275 -1.06 -9.87 10.94
C THR A 275 -1.96 -8.65 10.73
N GLY A 276 -3.12 -8.80 10.10
CA GLY A 276 -4.12 -7.74 9.97
C GLY A 276 -4.63 -7.24 11.33
N ILE A 277 -5.05 -8.14 12.20
CA ILE A 277 -5.53 -7.83 13.56
C ILE A 277 -4.41 -7.20 14.40
N SER A 278 -3.21 -7.79 14.40
CA SER A 278 -2.05 -7.29 15.13
C SER A 278 -1.63 -5.88 14.66
N THR A 279 -1.82 -5.53 13.39
CA THR A 279 -1.59 -4.18 12.88
C THR A 279 -2.56 -3.17 13.48
N VAL A 280 -3.84 -3.50 13.54
CA VAL A 280 -4.88 -2.62 14.12
C VAL A 280 -4.66 -2.47 15.63
N GLU A 281 -4.30 -3.54 16.33
CA GLU A 281 -3.94 -3.51 17.76
C GLU A 281 -2.84 -2.48 18.03
N ILE A 282 -1.72 -2.58 17.33
CA ILE A 282 -0.58 -1.68 17.52
C ILE A 282 -0.92 -0.24 17.10
N ALA A 283 -1.74 -0.05 16.09
CA ALA A 283 -2.22 1.26 15.69
C ALA A 283 -3.04 1.94 16.80
N SER A 284 -3.96 1.20 17.42
CA SER A 284 -4.77 1.69 18.54
C SER A 284 -3.90 2.05 19.76
N LEU A 285 -2.99 1.15 20.14
CA LEU A 285 -2.12 1.33 21.31
C LEU A 285 -1.12 2.50 21.16
N ASN A 286 -0.82 2.95 19.93
CA ASN A 286 0.17 3.98 19.65
C ASN A 286 -0.42 5.22 18.98
N LYS A 287 -1.70 5.49 19.19
CA LYS A 287 -2.44 6.57 18.53
C LYS A 287 -1.70 7.92 18.57
N ASP A 288 -1.32 8.37 19.75
CA ASP A 288 -0.70 9.69 19.92
C ASP A 288 0.68 9.77 19.27
N LEU A 289 1.45 8.70 19.36
CA LEU A 289 2.77 8.61 18.75
C LEU A 289 2.68 8.64 17.21
N LEU A 290 1.72 7.93 16.63
CA LEU A 290 1.48 7.93 15.19
C LEU A 290 1.02 9.30 14.69
N ASN A 291 0.06 9.94 15.36
CA ASN A 291 -0.40 11.28 15.01
C ASN A 291 0.74 12.31 15.07
N LYS A 292 1.54 12.31 16.13
CA LYS A 292 2.69 13.23 16.29
C LYS A 292 3.67 13.09 15.12
N ASN A 293 4.12 11.88 14.86
CA ASN A 293 5.13 11.65 13.83
C ASN A 293 4.59 11.84 12.40
N TYR A 294 3.30 11.61 12.20
CA TYR A 294 2.63 11.93 10.93
C TYR A 294 2.67 13.46 10.67
N GLN A 295 2.36 14.27 11.69
CA GLN A 295 2.46 15.73 11.60
C GLN A 295 3.90 16.20 11.36
N GLU A 296 4.89 15.56 11.99
CA GLU A 296 6.32 15.83 11.78
C GLU A 296 6.77 15.47 10.37
N PHE A 297 6.28 14.38 9.81
CA PHE A 297 6.57 14.00 8.41
C PHE A 297 6.15 15.10 7.44
N TYR A 298 4.99 15.70 7.64
CA TYR A 298 4.43 16.76 6.80
C TYR A 298 4.91 18.18 7.18
N SER A 299 5.81 18.32 8.15
CA SER A 299 6.53 19.59 8.34
C SER A 299 7.52 19.74 7.19
N ASN A 300 7.45 20.83 6.44
CA ASN A 300 8.36 21.10 5.32
C ASN A 300 9.66 21.77 5.79
N GLU A 301 10.09 21.49 6.99
CA GLU A 301 11.35 21.98 7.53
C GLU A 301 12.54 21.25 6.89
N ASN A 302 13.60 21.99 6.57
CA ASN A 302 14.87 21.46 6.06
C ASN A 302 14.80 20.75 4.69
N LEU A 303 13.95 21.20 3.76
CA LEU A 303 13.95 20.70 2.40
C LEU A 303 15.26 21.03 1.69
N LYS A 304 15.92 20.01 1.13
CA LYS A 304 17.22 20.13 0.43
C LYS A 304 17.13 21.04 -0.81
N TYR A 305 16.03 20.97 -1.53
CA TYR A 305 15.75 21.81 -2.69
C TYR A 305 14.40 22.50 -2.52
N GLN A 306 14.28 23.72 -3.04
CA GLN A 306 13.03 24.48 -2.99
C GLN A 306 12.10 24.15 -4.16
N ASN A 307 12.70 23.79 -5.29
CA ASN A 307 11.97 23.47 -6.51
C ASN A 307 12.72 22.39 -7.30
N TYR A 308 11.98 21.53 -7.96
CA TYR A 308 12.46 20.73 -9.09
C TYR A 308 12.02 21.39 -10.38
N VAL A 309 12.92 21.46 -11.37
CA VAL A 309 12.65 22.12 -12.63
C VAL A 309 13.01 21.21 -13.80
N MET A 310 12.08 21.06 -14.73
CA MET A 310 12.23 20.17 -15.87
C MET A 310 12.07 20.95 -17.19
N GLN A 311 12.96 20.64 -18.14
CA GLN A 311 12.88 21.13 -19.51
C GLN A 311 12.75 19.90 -20.44
N GLY A 312 11.90 20.01 -21.45
CA GLY A 312 11.66 18.93 -22.39
C GLY A 312 10.63 19.31 -23.44
N HIS A 313 10.17 18.30 -24.19
CA HIS A 313 9.08 18.51 -25.13
C HIS A 313 7.80 18.95 -24.40
N PRO A 314 7.06 19.95 -24.92
CA PRO A 314 5.86 20.47 -24.24
C PRO A 314 4.86 19.38 -23.85
N ASP A 315 4.57 18.43 -24.73
CA ASP A 315 3.59 17.36 -24.48
C ASP A 315 4.01 16.47 -23.29
N ILE A 316 5.32 16.12 -23.20
CA ILE A 316 5.86 15.32 -22.08
C ILE A 316 5.73 16.10 -20.76
N LEU A 317 6.00 17.41 -20.78
CA LEU A 317 5.87 18.24 -19.58
C LEU A 317 4.41 18.41 -19.16
N GLU A 318 3.48 18.46 -20.12
CA GLU A 318 2.05 18.49 -19.84
C GLU A 318 1.55 17.17 -19.26
N GLU A 319 1.94 16.03 -19.83
CA GLU A 319 1.65 14.70 -19.29
C GLU A 319 2.19 14.53 -17.87
N LEU A 320 3.44 14.95 -17.61
CA LEU A 320 4.02 14.94 -16.27
C LEU A 320 3.25 15.83 -15.31
N SER A 321 2.90 17.05 -15.72
CA SER A 321 2.09 17.95 -14.89
C SER A 321 0.71 17.35 -14.58
N SER A 322 0.09 16.69 -15.55
CA SER A 322 -1.17 15.97 -15.37
C SER A 322 -1.02 14.79 -14.38
N LEU A 323 0.05 14.02 -14.51
CA LEU A 323 0.35 12.91 -13.58
C LEU A 323 0.56 13.44 -12.15
N LEU A 324 1.38 14.47 -11.97
CA LEU A 324 1.60 15.13 -10.69
C LEU A 324 0.29 15.63 -10.08
N GLY A 325 -0.59 16.23 -10.90
CA GLY A 325 -1.91 16.69 -10.46
C GLY A 325 -2.80 15.55 -9.94
N LYS A 326 -2.74 14.34 -10.51
CA LYS A 326 -3.47 13.16 -10.00
C LYS A 326 -2.98 12.72 -8.62
N HIS A 327 -1.73 13.02 -8.31
CA HIS A 327 -1.13 12.80 -6.98
C HIS A 327 -1.33 13.98 -6.01
N ASP A 328 -2.09 15.01 -6.39
CA ASP A 328 -2.24 16.28 -5.66
C ASP A 328 -0.90 17.01 -5.46
N ILE A 329 0.05 16.86 -6.38
CA ILE A 329 1.32 17.59 -6.40
C ILE A 329 1.14 18.78 -7.36
N LYS A 330 1.30 19.99 -6.83
CA LYS A 330 1.18 21.21 -7.60
C LYS A 330 2.42 21.46 -8.43
N SER A 331 2.23 21.87 -9.67
CA SER A 331 3.28 22.31 -10.58
C SER A 331 2.79 23.52 -11.38
N TYR A 332 3.71 24.28 -11.96
CA TYR A 332 3.39 25.39 -12.85
C TYR A 332 4.45 25.53 -13.94
N GLN A 333 4.11 26.22 -15.01
CA GLN A 333 5.04 26.52 -16.09
C GLN A 333 5.62 27.93 -15.91
N LEU A 334 6.91 28.10 -16.25
CA LEU A 334 7.52 29.43 -16.29
C LEU A 334 6.93 30.27 -17.43
N GLU A 335 6.54 31.50 -17.10
CA GLU A 335 6.01 32.44 -18.10
C GLU A 335 7.10 32.98 -19.03
N LYS A 336 8.30 33.15 -18.50
CA LYS A 336 9.44 33.77 -19.24
C LYS A 336 10.75 33.01 -18.95
N LYS A 337 11.72 33.26 -19.85
CA LYS A 337 13.09 32.77 -19.68
C LYS A 337 13.68 33.26 -18.35
N THR A 338 14.21 32.35 -17.55
CA THR A 338 14.65 32.61 -16.20
C THR A 338 15.99 31.94 -15.91
N ASN A 339 16.91 32.65 -15.28
CA ASN A 339 18.17 32.04 -14.81
C ASN A 339 18.00 31.54 -13.38
N ILE A 340 18.37 30.29 -13.15
CA ILE A 340 18.37 29.68 -11.82
C ILE A 340 19.74 29.12 -11.49
N LYS A 341 20.07 29.07 -10.19
CA LYS A 341 21.23 28.35 -9.67
C LYS A 341 20.76 27.10 -8.96
N GLY A 342 21.28 25.94 -9.33
CA GLY A 342 20.88 24.68 -8.74
C GLY A 342 21.74 23.51 -9.19
N PHE A 343 21.42 22.33 -8.68
CA PHE A 343 22.06 21.09 -9.08
C PHE A 343 21.46 20.60 -10.42
N ASN A 344 22.33 20.45 -11.41
CA ASN A 344 21.93 19.93 -12.72
C ASN A 344 22.19 18.42 -12.78
N TYR A 345 21.13 17.63 -12.88
CA TYR A 345 21.19 16.17 -12.89
C TYR A 345 21.90 15.59 -14.11
N GLN A 346 21.87 16.27 -15.27
CA GLN A 346 22.56 15.79 -16.48
C GLN A 346 24.07 15.94 -16.36
N THR A 347 24.55 17.04 -15.77
CA THR A 347 25.97 17.34 -15.64
C THR A 347 26.54 16.94 -14.28
N GLN A 348 25.68 16.54 -13.34
CA GLN A 348 26.01 16.19 -11.94
C GLN A 348 26.76 17.32 -11.20
N LYS A 349 26.45 18.58 -11.51
CA LYS A 349 27.14 19.76 -10.95
C LYS A 349 26.17 20.84 -10.54
N ASN A 350 26.54 21.62 -9.52
CA ASN A 350 25.90 22.89 -9.24
C ASN A 350 26.29 23.91 -10.32
N THR A 351 25.30 24.46 -10.98
CA THR A 351 25.53 25.42 -12.08
C THR A 351 24.41 26.45 -12.15
N THR A 352 24.68 27.55 -12.85
CA THR A 352 23.62 28.48 -13.28
C THR A 352 23.11 28.02 -14.64
N THR A 353 21.81 27.70 -14.70
CA THR A 353 21.15 27.25 -15.91
C THR A 353 20.09 28.26 -16.34
N THR A 354 20.05 28.54 -17.63
CA THR A 354 18.98 29.36 -18.22
C THR A 354 17.82 28.44 -18.62
N LEU A 355 16.70 28.60 -17.97
CA LEU A 355 15.45 27.89 -18.25
C LEU A 355 14.66 28.61 -19.34
N ALA A 356 14.12 27.86 -20.28
CA ALA A 356 13.19 28.40 -21.27
C ALA A 356 11.84 28.72 -20.63
N SER A 357 11.07 29.59 -21.29
CA SER A 357 9.62 29.71 -21.00
C SER A 357 8.95 28.33 -21.16
N LYS A 358 7.90 28.07 -20.40
CA LYS A 358 7.18 26.79 -20.34
C LYS A 358 7.97 25.62 -19.71
N SER A 359 9.16 25.86 -19.13
CA SER A 359 9.78 24.86 -18.24
C SER A 359 8.83 24.55 -17.09
N LEU A 360 8.68 23.27 -16.73
CA LEU A 360 7.83 22.84 -15.62
C LEU A 360 8.56 23.02 -14.30
N VAL A 361 7.89 23.63 -13.33
CA VAL A 361 8.41 23.84 -11.96
C VAL A 361 7.51 23.11 -10.98
N VAL A 362 8.11 22.33 -10.10
CA VAL A 362 7.45 21.65 -8.98
C VAL A 362 8.03 22.16 -7.67
N PRO A 363 7.30 23.02 -6.94
CA PRO A 363 7.72 23.47 -5.62
C PRO A 363 7.75 22.33 -4.62
N THR A 364 8.76 22.26 -3.78
CA THR A 364 8.82 21.27 -2.70
C THR A 364 8.11 21.74 -1.44
N ASN A 365 7.92 23.04 -1.28
CA ASN A 365 7.15 23.61 -0.16
C ASN A 365 5.63 23.48 -0.40
N GLN A 366 5.17 22.24 -0.39
CA GLN A 366 3.78 21.85 -0.47
C GLN A 366 3.56 20.53 0.31
N PRO A 367 2.34 20.15 0.68
CA PRO A 367 2.11 18.97 1.55
C PRO A 367 2.80 17.69 1.10
N LYS A 368 2.80 17.42 -0.20
CA LYS A 368 3.43 16.23 -0.79
C LYS A 368 4.80 16.52 -1.42
N GLY A 369 5.44 17.60 -1.03
CA GLY A 369 6.71 18.05 -1.62
C GLY A 369 7.91 17.15 -1.31
N LYS A 370 7.81 16.26 -0.32
CA LYS A 370 8.81 15.24 -0.04
C LYS A 370 8.72 14.05 -1.00
N MET A 371 7.58 13.74 -1.51
CA MET A 371 7.34 12.68 -2.49
C MET A 371 7.96 13.04 -3.86
#